data_85c7774335dc70c4b62c4f85a4d31103
#
_entry.id   85c7774335dc70c4b62c4f85a4d31103
#
_cell.length_a   1.000
_cell.length_b   1.000
_cell.length_c   1.000
_cell.angle_alpha   90.00
_cell.angle_beta   90.00
_cell.angle_gamma   90.00
#
_symmetry.space_group_name_H-M   'P 1'
#
loop_
_entity.id
_entity.type
_entity.pdbx_description
1 polymer ?
#
loop_
_entity_poly.entity_id
_entity_poly.type
_entity_poly.pdbx_seq_one_letter_code
_entity_poly.pdbx_strand_id
1 'polypeptide(L)'
;YNVIFAWDELKALAADNLDAARRKLMDILCNYAGYKRCVPILVFDAYKVKGGSREVEQYHNLYVVYTKEAETADMYIEKTTHEIAKQYRTRVVSSDGAEQLIILGNGALRVSARAFREEIRAVEAEIRAYLT
;
A
#
# COMPACT_ATOMS: atom_id res chain seq x y z
N TYR A 1 6.55 3.39 -1.18
CA TYR A 1 7.88 2.81 -0.88
C TYR A 1 8.12 2.62 0.62
N ASN A 2 7.36 3.30 1.48
CA ASN A 2 7.55 3.15 2.93
C ASN A 2 7.36 1.70 3.37
N VAL A 3 6.41 0.98 2.80
CA VAL A 3 6.17 -0.43 3.12
C VAL A 3 7.32 -1.30 2.64
N ILE A 4 7.82 -1.06 1.42
CA ILE A 4 8.94 -1.83 0.86
C ILE A 4 10.16 -1.72 1.77
N PHE A 5 10.49 -0.52 2.22
CA PHE A 5 11.67 -0.32 3.06
C PHE A 5 11.45 -0.67 4.53
N ALA A 6 10.19 -0.81 4.94
CA ALA A 6 9.87 -1.26 6.29
C ALA A 6 9.88 -2.78 6.47
N TRP A 7 9.67 -3.53 5.39
CA TRP A 7 9.64 -4.99 5.42
C TRP A 7 10.99 -5.54 5.00
N ASP A 8 11.64 -6.31 5.87
CA ASP A 8 13.02 -6.77 5.66
C ASP A 8 13.21 -7.51 4.33
N GLU A 9 12.31 -8.40 3.99
CA GLU A 9 12.39 -9.17 2.74
C GLU A 9 12.28 -8.30 1.50
N LEU A 10 11.41 -7.29 1.54
CA LEU A 10 11.25 -6.37 0.40
C LEU A 10 12.40 -5.38 0.33
N LYS A 11 12.90 -4.94 1.47
CA LYS A 11 14.07 -4.06 1.53
C LYS A 11 15.30 -4.76 0.92
N ALA A 12 15.52 -6.02 1.28
CA ALA A 12 16.62 -6.80 0.73
C ALA A 12 16.47 -6.97 -0.79
N LEU A 13 15.27 -7.28 -1.25
CA LEU A 13 15.00 -7.44 -2.68
C LEU A 13 15.18 -6.13 -3.43
N ALA A 14 14.76 -5.01 -2.85
CA ALA A 14 14.90 -3.68 -3.46
C ALA A 14 16.35 -3.26 -3.64
N ALA A 15 17.24 -3.73 -2.79
CA ALA A 15 18.67 -3.45 -2.92
C ALA A 15 19.24 -4.02 -4.23
N ASP A 16 18.69 -5.14 -4.69
CA ASP A 16 19.11 -5.75 -5.96
C ASP A 16 18.27 -5.26 -7.13
N ASN A 17 16.95 -5.16 -6.94
CA ASN A 17 16.03 -4.84 -8.02
C ASN A 17 14.74 -4.25 -7.44
N LEU A 18 14.58 -2.95 -7.60
CA LEU A 18 13.41 -2.24 -7.08
C LEU A 18 12.11 -2.68 -7.76
N ASP A 19 12.16 -2.97 -9.06
CA ASP A 19 10.99 -3.48 -9.78
C ASP A 19 10.52 -4.82 -9.22
N ALA A 20 11.47 -5.70 -8.89
CA ALA A 20 11.15 -6.99 -8.29
C ALA A 20 10.48 -6.80 -6.92
N ALA A 21 10.95 -5.84 -6.13
CA ALA A 21 10.34 -5.54 -4.83
C ALA A 21 8.91 -5.01 -5.00
N ARG A 22 8.68 -4.11 -5.94
CA ARG A 22 7.33 -3.61 -6.24
C ARG A 22 6.40 -4.74 -6.62
N ARG A 23 6.85 -5.61 -7.53
CA ARG A 23 6.06 -6.75 -8.01
C ARG A 23 5.74 -7.73 -6.89
N LYS A 24 6.71 -8.00 -6.04
CA LYS A 24 6.51 -8.89 -4.89
C LYS A 24 5.46 -8.32 -3.94
N LEU A 25 5.52 -7.02 -3.65
CA LEU A 25 4.52 -6.37 -2.82
C LEU A 25 3.12 -6.46 -3.45
N MET A 26 3.04 -6.23 -4.76
CA MET A 26 1.77 -6.34 -5.48
C MET A 26 1.17 -7.73 -5.36
N ASP A 27 1.98 -8.78 -5.49
CA ASP A 27 1.52 -10.16 -5.35
C ASP A 27 1.04 -10.45 -3.93
N ILE A 28 1.78 -9.99 -2.92
CA ILE A 28 1.40 -10.16 -1.52
C ILE A 28 0.04 -9.51 -1.25
N LEU A 29 -0.15 -8.30 -1.75
CA LEU A 29 -1.40 -7.57 -1.53
C LEU A 29 -2.57 -8.18 -2.28
N CYS A 30 -2.34 -8.72 -3.47
CA CYS A 30 -3.39 -9.42 -4.22
C CYS A 30 -3.86 -10.66 -3.48
N ASN A 31 -2.95 -11.45 -2.93
CA ASN A 31 -3.30 -12.61 -2.12
C ASN A 31 -4.12 -12.23 -0.89
N TYR A 32 -3.65 -11.22 -0.18
CA TYR A 32 -4.33 -10.70 1.00
C TYR A 32 -5.73 -10.21 0.67
N ALA A 33 -5.86 -9.42 -0.40
CA ALA A 33 -7.13 -8.84 -0.80
C ALA A 33 -8.15 -9.90 -1.22
N GLY A 34 -7.68 -10.94 -1.89
CA GLY A 34 -8.56 -12.06 -2.30
C GLY A 34 -9.12 -12.80 -1.10
N TYR A 35 -8.31 -13.00 -0.07
CA TYR A 35 -8.74 -13.68 1.14
C TYR A 35 -9.64 -12.80 2.01
N LYS A 36 -9.25 -11.54 2.22
CA LYS A 36 -9.98 -10.61 3.08
C LYS A 36 -11.14 -9.88 2.39
N ARG A 37 -11.27 -10.04 1.09
CA ARG A 37 -12.32 -9.39 0.28
C ARG A 37 -12.33 -7.88 0.46
N CYS A 38 -11.16 -7.29 0.31
CA CYS A 38 -10.99 -5.84 0.34
C CYS A 38 -10.41 -5.34 -0.98
N VAL A 39 -10.40 -4.03 -1.17
CA VAL A 39 -9.82 -3.41 -2.36
C VAL A 39 -8.58 -2.64 -1.93
N PRO A 40 -7.37 -3.15 -2.20
CA PRO A 40 -6.16 -2.43 -1.89
C PRO A 40 -5.85 -1.39 -2.97
N ILE A 41 -5.33 -0.26 -2.54
CA ILE A 41 -4.80 0.78 -3.42
C ILE A 41 -3.36 1.00 -3.00
N LEU A 42 -2.43 0.64 -3.89
CA LEU A 42 -1.00 0.78 -3.65
C LEU A 42 -0.51 2.04 -4.33
N VAL A 43 0.09 2.93 -3.57
CA VAL A 43 0.53 4.23 -4.08
C VAL A 43 2.05 4.30 -4.07
N PHE A 44 2.62 4.54 -5.25
CA PHE A 44 4.05 4.77 -5.42
C PHE A 44 4.33 6.23 -5.76
N ASP A 45 5.33 6.75 -5.09
CA ASP A 45 5.76 8.13 -5.25
C ASP A 45 6.57 8.29 -6.53
N ALA A 46 6.04 9.04 -7.48
CA ALA A 46 6.71 9.33 -8.74
C ALA A 46 6.80 10.84 -8.99
N TYR A 47 6.69 11.65 -7.94
CA TYR A 47 6.59 13.10 -8.07
C TYR A 47 7.81 13.77 -8.71
N LYS A 48 8.95 13.07 -8.75
CA LYS A 48 10.19 13.60 -9.34
C LYS A 48 10.29 13.34 -10.84
N VAL A 49 9.38 12.58 -11.41
CA VAL A 49 9.39 12.31 -12.84
C VAL A 49 8.89 13.54 -13.58
N LYS A 50 9.81 14.25 -14.22
CA LYS A 50 9.50 15.50 -14.92
C LYS A 50 8.49 15.27 -16.03
N GLY A 51 7.42 16.05 -16.03
CA GLY A 51 6.35 15.91 -17.02
C GLY A 51 5.46 14.70 -16.81
N GLY A 52 5.69 13.95 -15.73
CA GLY A 52 4.89 12.77 -15.46
C GLY A 52 3.44 13.10 -15.09
N SER A 53 2.51 12.40 -15.72
CA SER A 53 1.10 12.45 -15.33
C SER A 53 0.80 11.30 -14.37
N ARG A 54 -0.32 11.43 -13.64
CA ARG A 54 -0.73 10.34 -12.76
C ARG A 54 -1.12 9.14 -13.58
N GLU A 55 -0.60 7.96 -13.19
CA GLU A 55 -0.94 6.70 -13.84
C GLU A 55 -1.62 5.79 -12.84
N VAL A 56 -2.70 5.15 -13.26
CA VAL A 56 -3.43 4.17 -12.46
C VAL A 56 -3.51 2.88 -13.26
N GLU A 57 -2.99 1.81 -12.66
CA GLU A 57 -3.04 0.48 -13.26
C GLU A 57 -3.90 -0.43 -12.38
N GLN A 58 -4.55 -1.38 -13.01
CA GLN A 58 -5.23 -2.45 -12.27
C GLN A 58 -4.43 -3.74 -12.45
N TYR A 59 -4.01 -4.31 -11.32
CA TYR A 59 -3.27 -5.56 -11.29
C TYR A 59 -4.09 -6.56 -10.50
N HIS A 60 -4.81 -7.42 -11.18
CA HIS A 60 -5.81 -8.34 -10.60
C HIS A 60 -6.83 -7.56 -9.77
N ASN A 61 -6.92 -7.78 -8.46
CA ASN A 61 -7.85 -7.06 -7.58
C ASN A 61 -7.21 -5.86 -6.86
N LEU A 62 -6.06 -5.42 -7.33
CA LEU A 62 -5.27 -4.33 -6.75
C LEU A 62 -5.24 -3.14 -7.71
N TYR A 63 -5.39 -1.94 -7.18
CA TYR A 63 -5.13 -0.72 -7.93
C TYR A 63 -3.75 -0.19 -7.56
N VAL A 64 -2.93 0.12 -8.57
CA VAL A 64 -1.59 0.68 -8.39
C VAL A 64 -1.58 2.08 -8.95
N VAL A 65 -1.21 3.05 -8.12
CA VAL A 65 -1.18 4.45 -8.49
C VAL A 65 0.26 4.95 -8.45
N TYR A 66 0.69 5.57 -9.55
CA TYR A 66 1.94 6.31 -9.61
C TYR A 66 1.59 7.79 -9.62
N THR A 67 2.12 8.56 -8.68
CA THR A 67 1.75 9.95 -8.55
C THR A 67 2.33 10.79 -9.69
N LYS A 68 1.67 11.90 -9.99
CA LYS A 68 2.11 12.81 -11.04
C LYS A 68 3.27 13.69 -10.57
N GLU A 69 3.85 14.46 -11.51
CA GLU A 69 4.86 15.45 -11.15
C GLU A 69 4.36 16.37 -10.05
N ALA A 70 5.22 16.64 -9.09
CA ALA A 70 4.96 17.49 -7.93
C ALA A 70 3.91 16.97 -6.95
N GLU A 71 3.40 15.75 -7.14
CA GLU A 71 2.47 15.10 -6.21
C GLU A 71 3.19 13.98 -5.47
N THR A 72 3.29 14.07 -4.15
CA THR A 72 3.86 12.98 -3.35
C THR A 72 2.80 11.92 -3.08
N ALA A 73 3.26 10.71 -2.71
CA ALA A 73 2.35 9.65 -2.29
C ALA A 73 1.52 10.10 -1.09
N ASP A 74 2.13 10.81 -0.14
CA ASP A 74 1.43 11.32 1.05
C ASP A 74 0.28 12.24 0.67
N MET A 75 0.52 13.16 -0.27
CA MET A 75 -0.50 14.08 -0.77
C MET A 75 -1.65 13.34 -1.43
N TYR A 76 -1.33 12.35 -2.25
CA TYR A 76 -2.34 11.53 -2.91
C TYR A 76 -3.17 10.74 -1.91
N ILE A 77 -2.51 10.11 -0.94
CA ILE A 77 -3.18 9.30 0.08
C ILE A 77 -4.11 10.18 0.93
N GLU A 78 -3.64 11.35 1.33
CA GLU A 78 -4.46 12.28 2.11
C GLU A 78 -5.72 12.68 1.35
N LYS A 79 -5.55 13.11 0.11
CA LYS A 79 -6.65 13.55 -0.74
C LYS A 79 -7.67 12.43 -0.98
N THR A 80 -7.17 11.26 -1.37
CA THR A 80 -8.03 10.13 -1.69
C THR A 80 -8.74 9.61 -0.45
N THR A 81 -8.03 9.52 0.68
CA THR A 81 -8.62 9.07 1.94
C THR A 81 -9.72 10.01 2.40
N HIS A 82 -9.52 11.32 2.23
CA HIS A 82 -10.56 12.30 2.57
C HIS A 82 -11.86 12.05 1.80
N GLU A 83 -11.76 11.65 0.55
CA GLU A 83 -12.94 11.36 -0.29
C GLU A 83 -13.57 10.01 0.04
N ILE A 84 -12.78 8.94 0.10
CA ILE A 84 -13.33 7.58 0.21
C ILE A 84 -13.73 7.22 1.63
N ALA A 85 -13.13 7.80 2.66
CA ALA A 85 -13.45 7.49 4.05
C ALA A 85 -14.88 7.89 4.43
N LYS A 86 -15.51 8.76 3.66
CA LYS A 86 -16.92 9.16 3.87
C LYS A 86 -17.89 8.02 3.58
N GLN A 87 -17.52 7.10 2.70
CA GLN A 87 -18.41 6.03 2.21
C GLN A 87 -17.90 4.64 2.54
N TYR A 88 -16.60 4.47 2.75
CA TYR A 88 -15.99 3.17 2.91
C TYR A 88 -15.15 3.11 4.18
N ARG A 89 -15.15 1.95 4.83
CA ARG A 89 -14.23 1.69 5.91
C ARG A 89 -12.83 1.64 5.32
N THR A 90 -11.99 2.59 5.70
CA THR A 90 -10.68 2.79 5.08
C THR A 90 -9.57 2.62 6.11
N ARG A 91 -8.53 1.87 5.74
CA ARG A 91 -7.30 1.76 6.51
C ARG A 91 -6.14 2.23 5.65
N VAL A 92 -5.18 2.91 6.26
CA VAL A 92 -3.98 3.35 5.58
C VAL A 92 -2.78 2.74 6.26
N VAL A 93 -1.91 2.12 5.47
CA VAL A 93 -0.69 1.48 5.95
C VAL A 93 0.48 2.37 5.61
N SER A 94 1.20 2.82 6.61
CA SER A 94 2.38 3.66 6.43
C SER A 94 3.26 3.61 7.66
N SER A 95 4.56 3.78 7.47
CA SER A 95 5.52 3.96 8.56
C SER A 95 5.79 5.44 8.83
N ASP A 96 5.22 6.35 8.04
CA ASP A 96 5.43 7.78 8.19
C ASP A 96 4.55 8.35 9.31
N GLY A 97 5.19 8.97 10.32
CA GLY A 97 4.49 9.54 11.46
C GLY A 97 3.60 10.74 11.11
N ALA A 98 3.96 11.50 10.10
CA ALA A 98 3.17 12.67 9.69
C ALA A 98 1.81 12.24 9.12
N GLU A 99 1.78 11.18 8.34
CA GLU A 99 0.54 10.63 7.78
C GLU A 99 -0.46 10.20 8.86
N GLN A 100 0.02 9.73 10.01
CA GLN A 100 -0.86 9.27 11.09
C GLN A 100 -1.87 10.31 11.50
N LEU A 101 -1.41 11.54 11.71
CA LEU A 101 -2.27 12.62 12.21
C LEU A 101 -3.33 13.02 11.19
N ILE A 102 -2.93 13.12 9.91
CA ILE A 102 -3.81 13.52 8.83
C ILE A 102 -4.91 12.47 8.61
N ILE A 103 -4.53 11.20 8.58
CA ILE A 103 -5.44 10.10 8.32
C ILE A 103 -6.51 9.98 9.43
N LEU A 104 -6.09 10.08 10.69
CA LEU A 104 -7.03 10.02 11.81
C LEU A 104 -8.03 11.17 11.76
N GLY A 105 -7.61 12.35 11.33
CA GLY A 105 -8.50 13.48 11.14
C GLY A 105 -9.54 13.26 10.05
N ASN A 106 -9.26 12.39 9.09
CA ASN A 106 -10.18 12.06 7.99
C ASN A 106 -11.09 10.86 8.32
N GLY A 107 -10.93 10.24 9.48
CA GLY A 107 -11.76 9.12 9.90
C GLY A 107 -11.25 7.75 9.46
N ALA A 108 -10.14 7.68 8.73
CA ALA A 108 -9.52 6.41 8.36
C ALA A 108 -8.67 5.88 9.52
N LEU A 109 -8.54 4.56 9.60
CA LEU A 109 -7.68 3.93 10.59
C LEU A 109 -6.27 3.78 10.05
N ARG A 110 -5.30 4.19 10.85
CA ARG A 110 -3.90 4.02 10.49
C ARG A 110 -3.36 2.70 11.04
N VAL A 111 -2.63 1.98 10.21
CA VAL A 111 -1.95 0.73 10.59
C VAL A 111 -0.48 0.89 10.23
N SER A 112 0.43 0.57 11.15
CA SER A 112 1.85 0.61 10.82
C SER A 112 2.21 -0.48 9.83
N ALA A 113 3.26 -0.26 9.04
CA ALA A 113 3.74 -1.26 8.09
C ALA A 113 4.09 -2.57 8.79
N ARG A 114 4.68 -2.50 9.98
CA ARG A 114 5.02 -3.69 10.76
C ARG A 114 3.79 -4.45 11.22
N ALA A 115 2.79 -3.76 11.76
CA ALA A 115 1.55 -4.40 12.20
C ALA A 115 0.82 -5.04 11.02
N PHE A 116 0.83 -4.39 9.87
CA PHE A 116 0.21 -4.93 8.67
C PHE A 116 0.94 -6.19 8.19
N ARG A 117 2.27 -6.23 8.29
CA ARG A 117 3.03 -7.43 7.94
C ARG A 117 2.64 -8.62 8.82
N GLU A 118 2.46 -8.40 10.10
CA GLU A 118 2.01 -9.45 11.01
C GLU A 118 0.61 -9.94 10.64
N GLU A 119 -0.28 -9.04 10.28
CA GLU A 119 -1.62 -9.40 9.82
C GLU A 119 -1.57 -10.27 8.56
N ILE A 120 -0.72 -9.90 7.60
CA ILE A 120 -0.55 -10.67 6.37
C ILE A 120 0.01 -12.05 6.66
N ARG A 121 0.98 -12.17 7.55
CA ARG A 121 1.53 -13.47 7.94
C ARG A 121 0.48 -14.36 8.59
N ALA A 122 -0.40 -13.80 9.39
CA ALA A 122 -1.50 -14.55 9.99
C ALA A 122 -2.46 -15.07 8.90
N VAL A 123 -2.78 -14.24 7.92
CA VAL A 123 -3.61 -14.63 6.78
C VAL A 123 -2.95 -15.74 5.96
N GLU A 124 -1.65 -15.61 5.69
CA GLU A 124 -0.91 -16.63 4.96
C GLU A 124 -0.91 -17.97 5.69
N ALA A 125 -0.79 -17.94 7.02
CA ALA A 125 -0.86 -19.15 7.84
C ALA A 125 -2.26 -19.78 7.79
N GLU A 126 -3.31 -18.98 7.82
CA GLU A 126 -4.69 -19.48 7.68
C GLU A 126 -4.90 -20.15 6.32
N ILE A 127 -4.42 -19.53 5.25
CA ILE A 127 -4.53 -20.10 3.91
C ILE A 127 -3.83 -21.44 3.84
N ARG A 128 -2.61 -21.54 4.38
CA ARG A 128 -1.86 -22.80 4.40
C ARG A 128 -2.61 -23.88 5.17
N ALA A 129 -3.27 -23.52 6.24
CA ALA A 129 -4.04 -24.48 7.03
C ALA A 129 -5.18 -25.11 6.22
N TYR A 130 -5.79 -24.34 5.31
CA TYR A 130 -6.83 -24.88 4.43
C TYR A 130 -6.26 -25.83 3.36
N LEU A 131 -5.00 -25.68 3.02
CA LEU A 131 -4.37 -26.49 1.96
C LEU A 131 -3.76 -27.80 2.48
N THR A 132 -3.67 -27.95 3.79
CA THR A 132 -3.17 -29.18 4.44
C THR A 132 -4.31 -29.93 5.08
#